data_3319a45afb3a0c4545b5507fec3a07ea
#
_entry.id   3319a45afb3a0c4545b5507fec3a07ea
#
_cell.length_a   1.000
_cell.length_b   1.000
_cell.length_c   1.000
_cell.angle_alpha   90.00
_cell.angle_beta   90.00
_cell.angle_gamma   90.00
#
_symmetry.space_group_name_H-M   'P 1'
#
loop_
_entity.id
_entity.type
_entity.pdbx_description
1 polymer ?
#
loop_
_entity_poly.entity_id
_entity_poly.type
_entity_poly.pdbx_seq_one_letter_code
_entity_poly.pdbx_strand_id
1 'polypeptide(L)'
;MNLEKIIAIRNAKTIYCDENNCVKVFNKEYSKADILNESLNQARVEELPINVPKIKEVTMIDGKWAIITEYIKGYTLLQLMEKYPEKKDQYLEQFVDIQLATQKNTCPLLTKLKDKMNRKINMADIASTTKYDLHTRLESMPKGNSLCHGDFNPSNIIISEDNKPYIIDWSHATQGNPCADAARTYLLFWLSGDITGAEKYLDLYAKKGNVTKKDIQKWLPIVAASQSVKGNEKEREFLLSWVNVVDYE
;
A
#
# COMPACT_ATOMS: atom_id res chain seq x y z
N MET A 1 12.11 27.21 -4.80
CA MET A 1 12.12 25.77 -4.41
C MET A 1 13.43 25.19 -4.89
N ASN A 2 14.24 24.64 -3.99
CA ASN A 2 15.55 24.06 -4.35
C ASN A 2 15.41 22.52 -4.45
N LEU A 3 15.48 21.94 -5.67
CA LEU A 3 15.35 20.51 -5.91
C LEU A 3 16.71 19.79 -6.02
N GLU A 4 17.70 20.18 -5.22
CA GLU A 4 19.04 19.58 -5.26
C GLU A 4 19.13 18.28 -4.44
N LYS A 5 18.38 18.17 -3.33
CA LYS A 5 18.47 17.02 -2.43
C LYS A 5 17.45 15.94 -2.81
N ILE A 6 17.89 14.95 -3.59
CA ILE A 6 17.10 13.76 -3.90
C ILE A 6 17.11 12.83 -2.68
N ILE A 7 15.92 12.39 -2.24
CA ILE A 7 15.75 11.43 -1.15
C ILE A 7 15.29 10.05 -1.64
N ALA A 8 14.62 9.98 -2.81
CA ALA A 8 14.30 8.70 -3.44
C ALA A 8 14.05 8.87 -4.95
N ILE A 9 14.37 7.83 -5.72
CA ILE A 9 14.03 7.70 -7.14
C ILE A 9 13.16 6.46 -7.29
N ARG A 10 12.04 6.59 -8.00
CA ARG A 10 11.11 5.53 -8.35
C ARG A 10 10.88 5.56 -9.88
N ASN A 11 10.34 4.47 -10.45
CA ASN A 11 10.18 4.35 -11.91
C ASN A 11 9.44 5.54 -12.57
N ALA A 12 8.46 6.11 -11.89
CA ALA A 12 7.61 7.16 -12.45
C ALA A 12 7.74 8.51 -11.73
N LYS A 13 8.55 8.62 -10.68
CA LYS A 13 8.65 9.83 -9.85
C LYS A 13 10.01 9.94 -9.15
N THR A 14 10.48 11.19 -8.99
CA THR A 14 11.63 11.53 -8.15
C THR A 14 11.14 12.33 -6.95
N ILE A 15 11.68 12.02 -5.77
CA ILE A 15 11.28 12.63 -4.50
C ILE A 15 12.46 13.44 -3.98
N TYR A 16 12.19 14.71 -3.73
CA TYR A 16 13.17 15.66 -3.23
C TYR A 16 12.81 16.13 -1.81
N CYS A 17 13.82 16.54 -1.07
CA CYS A 17 13.65 17.30 0.17
C CYS A 17 14.07 18.74 -0.08
N ASP A 18 13.16 19.68 0.13
CA ASP A 18 13.39 21.12 0.08
C ASP A 18 13.00 21.72 1.42
N GLU A 19 13.98 21.91 2.29
CA GLU A 19 13.80 22.37 3.69
C GLU A 19 12.79 21.50 4.46
N ASN A 20 11.58 22.03 4.66
CA ASN A 20 10.47 21.36 5.35
C ASN A 20 9.43 20.75 4.41
N ASN A 21 9.80 20.61 3.13
CA ASN A 21 8.91 20.07 2.09
C ASN A 21 9.46 18.77 1.53
N CYS A 22 8.57 17.81 1.32
CA CYS A 22 8.79 16.65 0.49
C CYS A 22 8.13 16.93 -0.87
N VAL A 23 8.93 16.97 -1.94
CA VAL A 23 8.47 17.31 -3.29
C VAL A 23 8.53 16.07 -4.17
N LYS A 24 7.38 15.51 -4.50
CA LYS A 24 7.23 14.35 -5.38
C LYS A 24 6.97 14.84 -6.80
N VAL A 25 7.98 14.77 -7.68
CA VAL A 25 7.90 15.17 -9.08
C VAL A 25 7.67 13.95 -9.96
N PHE A 26 6.60 13.96 -10.76
CA PHE A 26 6.22 12.85 -11.63
C PHE A 26 6.82 12.98 -13.03
N ASN A 27 7.10 11.85 -13.69
CA ASN A 27 7.52 11.85 -15.09
C ASN A 27 6.38 12.40 -15.99
N LYS A 28 6.74 12.94 -17.16
CA LYS A 28 5.76 13.57 -18.06
C LYS A 28 4.67 12.62 -18.56
N GLU A 29 4.98 11.35 -18.66
CA GLU A 29 4.08 10.30 -19.14
C GLU A 29 3.13 9.80 -18.05
N TYR A 30 3.33 10.23 -16.79
CA TYR A 30 2.46 9.78 -15.71
C TYR A 30 1.08 10.45 -15.81
N SER A 31 0.03 9.67 -15.63
CA SER A 31 -1.35 10.14 -15.77
C SER A 31 -1.67 11.27 -14.81
N LYS A 32 -2.11 12.43 -15.32
CA LYS A 32 -2.62 13.53 -14.51
C LYS A 32 -3.74 13.09 -13.59
N ALA A 33 -4.64 12.23 -14.07
CA ALA A 33 -5.75 11.71 -13.27
C ALA A 33 -5.27 10.89 -12.08
N ASP A 34 -4.21 10.07 -12.25
CA ASP A 34 -3.63 9.29 -11.16
C ASP A 34 -2.94 10.18 -10.12
N ILE A 35 -2.25 11.25 -10.55
CA ILE A 35 -1.62 12.24 -9.64
C ILE A 35 -2.67 12.94 -8.79
N LEU A 36 -3.72 13.44 -9.42
CA LEU A 36 -4.82 14.11 -8.72
C LEU A 36 -5.58 13.14 -7.80
N ASN A 37 -5.75 11.88 -8.21
CA ASN A 37 -6.35 10.85 -7.38
C ASN A 37 -5.47 10.50 -6.17
N GLU A 38 -4.13 10.44 -6.32
CA GLU A 38 -3.19 10.25 -5.21
C GLU A 38 -3.34 11.38 -4.20
N SER A 39 -3.33 12.64 -4.68
CA SER A 39 -3.50 13.82 -3.83
C SER A 39 -4.87 13.83 -3.13
N LEU A 40 -5.94 13.53 -3.86
CA LEU A 40 -7.29 13.50 -3.31
C LEU A 40 -7.45 12.40 -2.25
N ASN A 41 -6.89 11.23 -2.47
CA ASN A 41 -6.90 10.16 -1.48
C ASN A 41 -6.16 10.57 -0.21
N GLN A 42 -4.98 11.16 -0.35
CA GLN A 42 -4.20 11.64 0.80
C GLN A 42 -4.96 12.74 1.55
N ALA A 43 -5.52 13.73 0.87
CA ALA A 43 -6.31 14.79 1.49
C ALA A 43 -7.52 14.25 2.29
N ARG A 44 -8.18 13.20 1.79
CA ARG A 44 -9.28 12.53 2.51
C ARG A 44 -8.80 11.81 3.77
N VAL A 45 -7.61 11.23 3.73
CA VAL A 45 -7.02 10.50 4.86
C VAL A 45 -6.46 11.46 5.91
N GLU A 46 -6.03 12.66 5.53
CA GLU A 46 -5.57 13.72 6.45
C GLU A 46 -6.64 14.16 7.45
N GLU A 47 -7.92 13.97 7.13
CA GLU A 47 -9.04 14.29 8.03
C GLU A 47 -9.24 13.25 9.16
N LEU A 48 -8.48 12.14 9.13
CA LEU A 48 -8.59 11.05 10.10
C LEU A 48 -7.57 11.20 11.23
N PRO A 49 -7.81 10.58 12.41
CA PRO A 49 -6.90 10.64 13.55
C PRO A 49 -5.68 9.72 13.35
N ILE A 50 -4.98 9.87 12.24
CA ILE A 50 -3.73 9.18 11.90
C ILE A 50 -2.70 10.17 11.41
N ASN A 51 -1.41 9.89 11.63
CA ASN A 51 -0.36 10.79 11.18
C ASN A 51 -0.06 10.56 9.69
N VAL A 52 -0.33 11.58 8.89
CA VAL A 52 -0.02 11.64 7.44
C VAL A 52 0.69 12.96 7.17
N PRO A 53 1.72 13.00 6.32
CA PRO A 53 2.29 14.28 5.89
C PRO A 53 1.22 15.11 5.18
N LYS A 54 0.98 16.32 5.63
CA LYS A 54 -0.05 17.20 5.05
C LYS A 54 0.33 17.64 3.64
N ILE A 55 -0.64 17.61 2.73
CA ILE A 55 -0.49 18.20 1.41
C ILE A 55 -0.47 19.72 1.55
N LYS A 56 0.54 20.35 0.94
CA LYS A 56 0.67 21.80 0.85
C LYS A 56 0.24 22.33 -0.50
N GLU A 57 0.64 21.63 -1.58
CA GLU A 57 0.37 22.07 -2.93
C GLU A 57 0.37 20.91 -3.93
N VAL A 58 -0.44 21.03 -4.98
CA VAL A 58 -0.35 20.22 -6.20
C VAL A 58 -0.12 21.17 -7.36
N THR A 59 1.04 21.12 -7.98
CA THR A 59 1.51 22.13 -8.93
C THR A 59 2.29 21.53 -10.09
N MET A 60 2.84 22.40 -10.94
CA MET A 60 3.76 22.01 -12.01
C MET A 60 5.13 22.63 -11.79
N ILE A 61 6.19 21.82 -11.91
CA ILE A 61 7.59 22.22 -11.83
C ILE A 61 8.25 21.77 -13.15
N ASP A 62 8.81 22.71 -13.90
CA ASP A 62 9.48 22.46 -15.20
C ASP A 62 8.65 21.59 -16.15
N GLY A 63 7.34 21.87 -16.23
CA GLY A 63 6.40 21.15 -17.10
C GLY A 63 6.05 19.73 -16.63
N LYS A 64 6.38 19.36 -15.38
CA LYS A 64 6.03 18.11 -14.73
C LYS A 64 5.11 18.36 -13.55
N TRP A 65 4.14 17.48 -13.35
CA TRP A 65 3.29 17.52 -12.16
C TRP A 65 4.09 17.21 -10.89
N ALA A 66 3.78 17.91 -9.81
CA ALA A 66 4.37 17.69 -8.50
C ALA A 66 3.31 17.75 -7.40
N ILE A 67 3.52 16.92 -6.37
CA ILE A 67 2.78 16.97 -5.10
C ILE A 67 3.80 17.39 -4.04
N ILE A 68 3.47 18.45 -3.30
CA ILE A 68 4.28 18.97 -2.21
C ILE A 68 3.58 18.68 -0.90
N THR A 69 4.28 18.00 -0.01
CA THR A 69 3.78 17.66 1.33
C THR A 69 4.76 18.14 2.40
N GLU A 70 4.37 18.03 3.66
CA GLU A 70 5.30 18.14 4.78
C GLU A 70 6.44 17.14 4.64
N TYR A 71 7.66 17.54 4.96
CA TYR A 71 8.79 16.64 5.10
C TYR A 71 8.86 16.11 6.53
N ILE A 72 8.73 14.80 6.68
CA ILE A 72 8.84 14.15 7.98
C ILE A 72 10.28 13.71 8.20
N LYS A 73 10.95 14.32 9.18
CA LYS A 73 12.31 13.92 9.59
C LYS A 73 12.24 12.59 10.35
N GLY A 74 12.99 11.60 9.89
CA GLY A 74 13.01 10.27 10.50
C GLY A 74 13.53 9.22 9.54
N TYR A 75 13.31 7.96 9.89
CA TYR A 75 13.67 6.79 9.09
C TYR A 75 12.43 5.97 8.78
N THR A 76 12.39 5.36 7.59
CA THR A 76 11.35 4.36 7.32
C THR A 76 11.55 3.14 8.20
N LEU A 77 10.48 2.41 8.48
CA LEU A 77 10.59 1.13 9.20
C LEU A 77 11.51 0.15 8.48
N LEU A 78 11.50 0.16 7.14
CA LEU A 78 12.44 -0.65 6.36
C LEU A 78 13.89 -0.28 6.68
N GLN A 79 14.25 1.01 6.65
CA GLN A 79 15.57 1.48 7.01
C GLN A 79 15.97 1.12 8.45
N LEU A 80 15.02 1.15 9.39
CA LEU A 80 15.27 0.74 10.77
C LEU A 80 15.50 -0.76 10.89
N MET A 81 14.73 -1.59 10.16
CA MET A 81 14.92 -3.05 10.09
C MET A 81 16.28 -3.42 9.50
N GLU A 82 16.73 -2.68 8.47
CA GLU A 82 18.05 -2.88 7.86
C GLU A 82 19.19 -2.42 8.76
N LYS A 83 19.03 -1.30 9.44
CA LYS A 83 20.03 -0.70 10.33
C LYS A 83 20.20 -1.49 11.64
N TYR A 84 19.12 -2.10 12.13
CA TYR A 84 19.07 -2.82 13.40
C TYR A 84 18.43 -4.20 13.19
N PRO A 85 19.11 -5.14 12.48
CA PRO A 85 18.54 -6.44 12.12
C PRO A 85 18.17 -7.29 13.35
N GLU A 86 18.85 -7.09 14.48
CA GLU A 86 18.54 -7.75 15.76
C GLU A 86 17.18 -7.31 16.36
N LYS A 87 16.62 -6.18 15.89
CA LYS A 87 15.30 -5.64 16.29
C LYS A 87 14.24 -5.86 15.22
N LYS A 88 14.53 -6.60 14.15
CA LYS A 88 13.62 -6.78 13.02
C LYS A 88 12.24 -7.29 13.47
N ASP A 89 12.20 -8.25 14.38
CA ASP A 89 10.93 -8.80 14.89
C ASP A 89 10.13 -7.75 15.69
N GLN A 90 10.80 -6.90 16.47
CA GLN A 90 10.15 -5.81 17.19
C GLN A 90 9.56 -4.76 16.22
N TYR A 91 10.28 -4.40 15.17
CA TYR A 91 9.78 -3.49 14.16
C TYR A 91 8.64 -4.11 13.34
N LEU A 92 8.68 -5.41 13.09
CA LEU A 92 7.57 -6.11 12.42
C LEU A 92 6.31 -6.11 13.29
N GLU A 93 6.46 -6.29 14.59
CA GLU A 93 5.34 -6.18 15.53
C GLU A 93 4.76 -4.77 15.56
N GLN A 94 5.60 -3.74 15.62
CA GLN A 94 5.19 -2.34 15.52
C GLN A 94 4.47 -2.04 14.18
N PHE A 95 4.98 -2.59 13.08
CA PHE A 95 4.38 -2.47 11.75
C PHE A 95 2.93 -3.00 11.74
N VAL A 96 2.70 -4.19 12.30
CA VAL A 96 1.36 -4.78 12.41
C VAL A 96 0.45 -3.93 13.29
N ASP A 97 0.95 -3.42 14.42
CA ASP A 97 0.16 -2.54 15.30
C ASP A 97 -0.28 -1.25 14.60
N ILE A 98 0.61 -0.63 13.80
CA ILE A 98 0.29 0.55 13.01
C ILE A 98 -0.77 0.24 11.94
N GLN A 99 -0.67 -0.91 11.26
CA GLN A 99 -1.66 -1.32 10.25
C GLN A 99 -3.03 -1.52 10.89
N LEU A 100 -3.10 -2.27 11.98
CA LEU A 100 -4.35 -2.51 12.70
C LEU A 100 -4.97 -1.22 13.25
N ALA A 101 -4.15 -0.30 13.77
CA ALA A 101 -4.63 1.02 14.21
C ALA A 101 -5.18 1.85 13.03
N THR A 102 -4.52 1.81 11.88
CA THR A 102 -4.98 2.47 10.66
C THR A 102 -6.33 1.93 10.21
N GLN A 103 -6.50 0.61 10.20
CA GLN A 103 -7.71 -0.08 9.74
C GLN A 103 -8.91 0.06 10.67
N LYS A 104 -8.73 0.58 11.89
CA LYS A 104 -9.85 0.97 12.77
C LYS A 104 -10.62 2.20 12.26
N ASN A 105 -10.01 2.97 11.37
CA ASN A 105 -10.64 4.15 10.78
C ASN A 105 -11.51 3.77 9.57
N THR A 106 -12.45 4.64 9.25
CA THR A 106 -13.29 4.58 8.05
C THR A 106 -13.10 5.85 7.24
N CYS A 107 -13.15 5.74 5.91
CA CYS A 107 -13.06 6.90 5.02
C CYS A 107 -14.07 6.73 3.87
N PRO A 108 -15.36 7.08 4.08
CA PRO A 108 -16.45 6.81 3.13
C PRO A 108 -16.28 7.43 1.74
N LEU A 109 -15.48 8.48 1.64
CA LEU A 109 -15.20 9.16 0.38
C LEU A 109 -14.18 8.43 -0.51
N LEU A 110 -13.46 7.44 0.02
CA LEU A 110 -12.56 6.61 -0.78
C LEU A 110 -13.33 5.63 -1.66
N THR A 111 -12.71 5.25 -2.77
CA THR A 111 -13.23 4.19 -3.64
C THR A 111 -13.43 2.89 -2.84
N LYS A 112 -14.54 2.20 -3.05
CA LYS A 112 -14.77 0.89 -2.44
C LYS A 112 -13.78 -0.14 -2.99
N LEU A 113 -13.19 -0.92 -2.09
CA LEU A 113 -12.17 -1.91 -2.43
C LEU A 113 -12.68 -2.92 -3.47
N LYS A 114 -13.89 -3.46 -3.29
CA LYS A 114 -14.49 -4.42 -4.23
C LYS A 114 -14.65 -3.83 -5.64
N ASP A 115 -15.09 -2.58 -5.76
CA ASP A 115 -15.24 -1.91 -7.05
C ASP A 115 -13.89 -1.74 -7.76
N LYS A 116 -12.86 -1.36 -6.98
CA LYS A 116 -11.48 -1.28 -7.50
C LYS A 116 -10.96 -2.64 -7.96
N MET A 117 -11.19 -3.69 -7.18
CA MET A 117 -10.76 -5.05 -7.51
C MET A 117 -11.50 -5.57 -8.75
N ASN A 118 -12.81 -5.40 -8.85
CA ASN A 118 -13.59 -5.76 -10.04
C ASN A 118 -13.04 -5.15 -11.31
N ARG A 119 -12.76 -3.85 -11.30
CA ARG A 119 -12.16 -3.17 -12.46
C ARG A 119 -10.80 -3.75 -12.82
N LYS A 120 -9.96 -4.04 -11.82
CA LYS A 120 -8.62 -4.56 -12.06
C LYS A 120 -8.61 -6.02 -12.53
N ILE A 121 -9.49 -6.87 -12.01
CA ILE A 121 -9.66 -8.25 -12.49
C ILE A 121 -10.04 -8.24 -13.99
N ASN A 122 -10.94 -7.34 -14.40
CA ASN A 122 -11.28 -7.18 -15.83
C ASN A 122 -10.08 -6.82 -16.70
N MET A 123 -9.13 -6.04 -16.17
CA MET A 123 -7.91 -5.61 -16.88
C MET A 123 -6.79 -6.65 -16.82
N ALA A 124 -6.86 -7.65 -15.93
CA ALA A 124 -5.81 -8.64 -15.78
C ALA A 124 -5.70 -9.54 -17.02
N ASP A 125 -4.46 -9.89 -17.36
CA ASP A 125 -4.16 -10.79 -18.49
C ASP A 125 -4.29 -12.26 -18.04
N ILE A 126 -5.52 -12.69 -17.87
CA ILE A 126 -5.92 -14.05 -17.45
C ILE A 126 -7.15 -14.52 -18.25
N ALA A 127 -7.37 -15.82 -18.30
CA ALA A 127 -8.49 -16.43 -19.02
C ALA A 127 -9.85 -15.89 -18.52
N SER A 128 -10.83 -15.79 -19.41
CA SER A 128 -12.17 -15.30 -19.08
C SER A 128 -12.87 -16.15 -18.02
N THR A 129 -12.65 -17.46 -18.02
CA THR A 129 -13.14 -18.38 -16.98
C THR A 129 -12.56 -18.03 -15.61
N THR A 130 -11.25 -17.77 -15.53
CA THR A 130 -10.58 -17.34 -14.29
C THR A 130 -11.11 -15.98 -13.81
N LYS A 131 -11.35 -15.03 -14.73
CA LYS A 131 -11.98 -13.75 -14.37
C LYS A 131 -13.36 -13.96 -13.75
N TYR A 132 -14.18 -14.80 -14.37
CA TYR A 132 -15.51 -15.12 -13.87
C TYR A 132 -15.47 -15.73 -12.46
N ASP A 133 -14.58 -16.70 -12.23
CA ASP A 133 -14.39 -17.32 -10.92
C ASP A 133 -13.95 -16.31 -9.86
N LEU A 134 -13.00 -15.42 -10.19
CA LEU A 134 -12.53 -14.39 -9.28
C LEU A 134 -13.62 -13.35 -8.95
N HIS A 135 -14.45 -12.98 -9.92
CA HIS A 135 -15.60 -12.10 -9.68
C HIS A 135 -16.62 -12.76 -8.75
N THR A 136 -16.92 -14.05 -8.98
CA THR A 136 -17.83 -14.83 -8.13
C THR A 136 -17.29 -14.94 -6.70
N ARG A 137 -16.00 -15.25 -6.55
CA ARG A 137 -15.32 -15.26 -5.24
C ARG A 137 -15.38 -13.89 -4.58
N LEU A 138 -15.00 -12.81 -5.30
CA LEU A 138 -15.01 -11.45 -4.77
C LEU A 138 -16.40 -11.04 -4.27
N GLU A 139 -17.47 -11.42 -4.98
CA GLU A 139 -18.84 -11.12 -4.56
C GLU A 139 -19.17 -11.81 -3.23
N SER A 140 -18.76 -13.06 -3.05
CA SER A 140 -18.96 -13.82 -1.82
C SER A 140 -18.13 -13.38 -0.63
N MET A 141 -17.04 -12.62 -0.86
CA MET A 141 -16.16 -12.18 0.21
C MET A 141 -16.85 -11.20 1.18
N PRO A 142 -16.51 -11.26 2.48
CA PRO A 142 -17.08 -10.36 3.47
C PRO A 142 -16.91 -8.89 3.10
N LYS A 143 -17.97 -8.10 3.26
CA LYS A 143 -17.91 -6.65 3.13
C LYS A 143 -17.13 -6.05 4.31
N GLY A 144 -16.62 -4.84 4.13
CA GLY A 144 -15.96 -4.07 5.18
C GLY A 144 -15.93 -2.59 4.80
N ASN A 145 -15.66 -1.76 5.79
CA ASN A 145 -15.58 -0.32 5.65
C ASN A 145 -14.32 0.28 6.29
N SER A 146 -13.34 -0.58 6.59
CA SER A 146 -12.04 -0.16 7.10
C SER A 146 -11.26 0.63 6.06
N LEU A 147 -10.46 1.58 6.54
CA LEU A 147 -9.44 2.23 5.73
C LEU A 147 -8.38 1.21 5.33
N CYS A 148 -8.25 0.95 4.04
CA CYS A 148 -7.26 0.06 3.45
C CYS A 148 -6.24 0.90 2.67
N HIS A 149 -4.96 0.72 2.96
CA HIS A 149 -3.87 1.46 2.29
C HIS A 149 -3.63 0.96 0.86
N GLY A 150 -3.67 -0.35 0.66
CA GLY A 150 -3.47 -1.00 -0.64
C GLY A 150 -2.02 -1.13 -1.09
N ASP A 151 -1.06 -0.56 -0.32
CA ASP A 151 0.38 -0.71 -0.50
C ASP A 151 1.11 -0.57 0.86
N PHE A 152 0.53 -1.16 1.91
CA PHE A 152 1.07 -1.08 3.26
C PHE A 152 2.32 -1.95 3.37
N ASN A 153 3.49 -1.31 3.46
CA ASN A 153 4.78 -1.97 3.57
C ASN A 153 5.74 -1.11 4.42
N PRO A 154 6.84 -1.68 4.96
CA PRO A 154 7.74 -0.96 5.87
C PRO A 154 8.40 0.29 5.27
N SER A 155 8.53 0.39 3.95
CA SER A 155 9.08 1.59 3.30
C SER A 155 8.09 2.76 3.23
N ASN A 156 6.80 2.51 3.47
CA ASN A 156 5.73 3.50 3.48
C ASN A 156 5.35 3.98 4.90
N ILE A 157 6.16 3.66 5.91
CA ILE A 157 5.98 4.13 7.29
C ILE A 157 7.26 4.80 7.73
N ILE A 158 7.18 6.08 8.08
CA ILE A 158 8.29 6.85 8.64
C ILE A 158 8.10 6.94 10.15
N ILE A 159 9.10 6.53 10.90
CA ILE A 159 9.19 6.81 12.33
C ILE A 159 9.95 8.13 12.47
N SER A 160 9.25 9.16 12.93
CA SER A 160 9.80 10.49 13.10
C SER A 160 10.77 10.58 14.29
N GLU A 161 11.51 11.69 14.38
CA GLU A 161 12.46 11.94 15.49
C GLU A 161 11.77 11.92 16.87
N ASP A 162 10.48 12.23 16.94
CA ASP A 162 9.64 12.14 18.15
C ASP A 162 8.92 10.79 18.30
N ASN A 163 9.41 9.75 17.61
CA ASN A 163 8.91 8.37 17.63
C ASN A 163 7.44 8.18 17.21
N LYS A 164 6.88 9.09 16.43
CA LYS A 164 5.53 8.94 15.87
C LYS A 164 5.59 8.28 14.50
N PRO A 165 4.70 7.29 14.22
CA PRO A 165 4.59 6.73 12.88
C PRO A 165 3.81 7.69 11.97
N TYR A 166 4.35 7.94 10.79
CA TYR A 166 3.69 8.65 9.69
C TYR A 166 3.54 7.69 8.50
N ILE A 167 2.33 7.58 7.97
CA ILE A 167 2.04 6.70 6.84
C ILE A 167 2.00 7.53 5.56
N ILE A 168 2.75 7.10 4.55
CA ILE A 168 2.93 7.80 3.28
C ILE A 168 2.44 6.96 2.09
N ASP A 169 2.26 7.61 0.94
CA ASP A 169 1.89 7.01 -0.36
C ASP A 169 0.49 6.38 -0.40
N TRP A 170 -0.53 7.21 -0.22
CA TRP A 170 -1.95 6.84 -0.21
C TRP A 170 -2.58 6.67 -1.61
N SER A 171 -1.76 6.56 -2.66
CA SER A 171 -2.21 6.42 -4.06
C SER A 171 -3.18 5.25 -4.27
N HIS A 172 -3.10 4.22 -3.44
CA HIS A 172 -3.90 3.00 -3.54
C HIS A 172 -5.00 2.89 -2.50
N ALA A 173 -5.21 3.92 -1.68
CA ALA A 173 -6.20 3.91 -0.61
C ALA A 173 -7.61 3.54 -1.10
N THR A 174 -8.30 2.77 -0.28
CA THR A 174 -9.68 2.31 -0.50
C THR A 174 -10.40 2.13 0.83
N GLN A 175 -11.70 1.97 0.76
CA GLN A 175 -12.49 1.52 1.90
C GLN A 175 -12.97 0.09 1.65
N GLY A 176 -12.68 -0.84 2.58
CA GLY A 176 -13.02 -2.24 2.37
C GLY A 176 -12.78 -3.17 3.54
N ASN A 177 -12.59 -4.45 3.24
CA ASN A 177 -12.27 -5.46 4.23
C ASN A 177 -10.77 -5.42 4.57
N PRO A 178 -10.38 -5.34 5.86
CA PRO A 178 -9.00 -5.23 6.28
C PRO A 178 -8.15 -6.47 5.95
N CYS A 179 -8.76 -7.67 5.88
CA CYS A 179 -8.03 -8.88 5.48
C CYS A 179 -7.54 -8.82 4.02
N ALA A 180 -8.24 -8.10 3.14
CA ALA A 180 -7.77 -7.90 1.77
C ALA A 180 -6.52 -7.00 1.71
N ASP A 181 -6.45 -5.98 2.57
CA ASP A 181 -5.27 -5.13 2.70
C ASP A 181 -4.10 -5.91 3.32
N ALA A 182 -4.38 -6.76 4.32
CA ALA A 182 -3.40 -7.66 4.91
C ALA A 182 -2.86 -8.69 3.88
N ALA A 183 -3.74 -9.27 3.05
CA ALA A 183 -3.33 -10.16 1.97
C ALA A 183 -2.40 -9.44 0.96
N ARG A 184 -2.66 -8.16 0.66
CA ARG A 184 -1.76 -7.37 -0.17
C ARG A 184 -0.40 -7.16 0.48
N THR A 185 -0.35 -6.84 1.77
CA THR A 185 0.89 -6.69 2.54
C THR A 185 1.69 -7.99 2.56
N TYR A 186 1.04 -9.13 2.77
CA TYR A 186 1.67 -10.45 2.71
C TYR A 186 2.36 -10.69 1.35
N LEU A 187 1.68 -10.41 0.23
CA LEU A 187 2.26 -10.52 -1.11
C LEU A 187 3.41 -9.53 -1.35
N LEU A 188 3.40 -8.37 -0.70
CA LEU A 188 4.50 -7.40 -0.80
C LEU A 188 5.77 -7.91 -0.12
N PHE A 189 5.67 -8.60 1.03
CA PHE A 189 6.81 -9.27 1.65
C PHE A 189 7.39 -10.36 0.74
N TRP A 190 6.54 -11.17 0.11
CA TRP A 190 6.97 -12.17 -0.86
C TRP A 190 7.67 -11.55 -2.07
N LEU A 191 7.12 -10.48 -2.65
CA LEU A 191 7.72 -9.75 -3.76
C LEU A 191 9.07 -9.11 -3.41
N SER A 192 9.27 -8.72 -2.15
CA SER A 192 10.56 -8.22 -1.68
C SER A 192 11.59 -9.33 -1.37
N GLY A 193 11.20 -10.61 -1.46
CA GLY A 193 12.04 -11.77 -1.14
C GLY A 193 12.10 -12.10 0.36
N ASP A 194 11.38 -11.39 1.22
CA ASP A 194 11.34 -11.63 2.67
C ASP A 194 10.22 -12.63 3.05
N ILE A 195 10.38 -13.89 2.61
CA ILE A 195 9.39 -14.95 2.85
C ILE A 195 9.21 -15.20 4.36
N THR A 196 10.29 -15.24 5.11
CA THR A 196 10.22 -15.39 6.58
C THR A 196 9.47 -14.24 7.23
N GLY A 197 9.68 -13.02 6.76
CA GLY A 197 8.93 -11.85 7.20
C GLY A 197 7.45 -11.94 6.83
N ALA A 198 7.11 -12.49 5.65
CA ALA A 198 5.73 -12.70 5.24
C ALA A 198 4.98 -13.63 6.20
N GLU A 199 5.58 -14.79 6.55
CA GLU A 199 4.96 -15.75 7.46
C GLU A 199 4.80 -15.16 8.88
N LYS A 200 5.85 -14.55 9.42
CA LYS A 200 5.78 -13.87 10.72
C LYS A 200 4.72 -12.76 10.73
N TYR A 201 4.64 -11.97 9.65
CA TYR A 201 3.62 -10.93 9.50
C TYR A 201 2.21 -11.53 9.54
N LEU A 202 1.97 -12.62 8.78
CA LEU A 202 0.67 -13.28 8.73
C LEU A 202 0.25 -13.80 10.11
N ASP A 203 1.19 -14.41 10.85
CA ASP A 203 0.96 -14.88 12.22
C ASP A 203 0.62 -13.73 13.19
N LEU A 204 1.42 -12.68 13.18
CA LEU A 204 1.23 -11.52 14.04
C LEU A 204 -0.09 -10.80 13.74
N TYR A 205 -0.37 -10.59 12.45
CA TYR A 205 -1.59 -9.91 12.03
C TYR A 205 -2.84 -10.71 12.41
N ALA A 206 -2.85 -12.02 12.14
CA ALA A 206 -3.97 -12.89 12.49
C ALA A 206 -4.22 -12.90 14.00
N LYS A 207 -3.16 -13.07 14.81
CA LYS A 207 -3.23 -13.07 16.27
C LYS A 207 -3.72 -11.73 16.83
N LYS A 208 -3.11 -10.61 16.43
CA LYS A 208 -3.43 -9.28 16.97
C LYS A 208 -4.74 -8.72 16.44
N GLY A 209 -5.09 -9.04 15.19
CA GLY A 209 -6.33 -8.64 14.53
C GLY A 209 -7.54 -9.50 14.89
N ASN A 210 -7.33 -10.58 15.67
CA ASN A 210 -8.36 -11.55 16.03
C ASN A 210 -9.11 -12.11 14.81
N VAL A 211 -8.35 -12.47 13.78
CA VAL A 211 -8.84 -13.14 12.56
C VAL A 211 -8.03 -14.41 12.31
N THR A 212 -8.53 -15.33 11.50
CA THR A 212 -7.74 -16.50 11.13
C THR A 212 -6.83 -16.20 9.94
N LYS A 213 -5.69 -16.91 9.83
CA LYS A 213 -4.87 -16.84 8.61
C LYS A 213 -5.70 -17.13 7.37
N LYS A 214 -6.61 -18.10 7.44
CA LYS A 214 -7.49 -18.48 6.36
C LYS A 214 -8.40 -17.35 5.88
N ASP A 215 -8.83 -16.46 6.78
CA ASP A 215 -9.62 -15.27 6.41
C ASP A 215 -8.83 -14.27 5.58
N ILE A 216 -7.52 -14.19 5.80
CA ILE A 216 -6.60 -13.35 4.99
C ILE A 216 -6.28 -14.06 3.68
N GLN A 217 -5.91 -15.33 3.74
CA GLN A 217 -5.47 -16.13 2.59
C GLN A 217 -6.53 -16.25 1.51
N LYS A 218 -7.82 -16.34 1.88
CA LYS A 218 -8.94 -16.34 0.91
C LYS A 218 -8.93 -15.14 -0.05
N TRP A 219 -8.31 -14.01 0.36
CA TRP A 219 -8.18 -12.83 -0.49
C TRP A 219 -7.01 -12.91 -1.48
N LEU A 220 -6.03 -13.80 -1.26
CA LEU A 220 -4.78 -13.82 -2.05
C LEU A 220 -5.02 -13.95 -3.56
N PRO A 221 -5.85 -14.88 -4.08
CA PRO A 221 -6.09 -14.97 -5.52
C PRO A 221 -6.69 -13.70 -6.12
N ILE A 222 -7.62 -13.08 -5.40
CA ILE A 222 -8.31 -11.85 -5.82
C ILE A 222 -7.33 -10.67 -5.83
N VAL A 223 -6.56 -10.53 -4.75
CA VAL A 223 -5.57 -9.47 -4.60
C VAL A 223 -4.46 -9.64 -5.64
N ALA A 224 -3.94 -10.85 -5.82
CA ALA A 224 -2.89 -11.16 -6.78
C ALA A 224 -3.33 -10.80 -8.22
N ALA A 225 -4.50 -11.25 -8.66
CA ALA A 225 -5.05 -10.88 -9.96
C ALA A 225 -5.24 -9.36 -10.10
N SER A 226 -5.77 -8.71 -9.07
CA SER A 226 -5.95 -7.25 -9.04
C SER A 226 -4.62 -6.49 -9.13
N GLN A 227 -3.53 -7.03 -8.64
CA GLN A 227 -2.22 -6.39 -8.64
C GLN A 227 -1.38 -6.72 -9.88
N SER A 228 -1.66 -7.84 -10.57
CA SER A 228 -0.92 -8.26 -11.77
C SER A 228 -1.03 -7.30 -12.95
N VAL A 229 -1.99 -6.38 -12.94
CA VAL A 229 -2.15 -5.32 -13.96
C VAL A 229 -1.11 -4.20 -13.87
N LYS A 230 -0.28 -4.21 -12.83
CA LYS A 230 0.81 -3.25 -12.60
C LYS A 230 2.11 -4.02 -12.41
N GLY A 231 3.22 -3.29 -12.50
CA GLY A 231 4.54 -3.87 -12.26
C GLY A 231 5.23 -4.38 -13.52
N ASN A 232 6.42 -4.89 -13.32
CA ASN A 232 7.20 -5.53 -14.38
C ASN A 232 6.72 -6.98 -14.62
N GLU A 233 7.25 -7.61 -15.66
CA GLU A 233 6.86 -8.95 -16.06
C GLU A 233 7.07 -10.00 -14.96
N LYS A 234 8.20 -9.96 -14.26
CA LYS A 234 8.51 -10.91 -13.17
C LYS A 234 7.53 -10.79 -11.99
N GLU A 235 7.18 -9.56 -11.60
CA GLU A 235 6.17 -9.34 -10.57
C GLU A 235 4.80 -9.85 -11.00
N ARG A 236 4.45 -9.66 -12.28
CA ARG A 236 3.18 -10.15 -12.84
C ARG A 236 3.13 -11.67 -12.85
N GLU A 237 4.18 -12.37 -13.32
CA GLU A 237 4.26 -13.82 -13.30
C GLU A 237 4.12 -14.38 -11.88
N PHE A 238 4.85 -13.80 -10.94
CA PHE A 238 4.74 -14.17 -9.52
C PHE A 238 3.31 -14.01 -9.02
N LEU A 239 2.67 -12.85 -9.26
CA LEU A 239 1.30 -12.60 -8.80
C LEU A 239 0.30 -13.56 -9.46
N LEU A 240 0.48 -13.86 -10.75
CA LEU A 240 -0.40 -14.80 -11.46
C LEU A 240 -0.27 -16.23 -10.93
N SER A 241 0.86 -16.64 -10.38
CA SER A 241 1.02 -17.94 -9.74
C SER A 241 0.11 -18.13 -8.51
N TRP A 242 -0.28 -17.03 -7.84
CA TRP A 242 -1.20 -17.04 -6.70
C TRP A 242 -2.69 -17.06 -7.09
N VAL A 243 -3.03 -16.80 -8.37
CA VAL A 243 -4.43 -16.72 -8.83
C VAL A 243 -5.15 -18.06 -8.76
N ASN A 244 -4.44 -19.15 -9.00
CA ASN A 244 -5.00 -20.51 -9.05
C ASN A 244 -4.88 -21.27 -7.73
N VAL A 245 -4.39 -20.65 -6.66
CA VAL A 245 -4.33 -21.30 -5.35
C VAL A 245 -5.73 -21.39 -4.76
N VAL A 246 -6.21 -22.61 -4.54
CA VAL A 246 -7.59 -22.90 -4.11
C VAL A 246 -7.63 -23.34 -2.66
N ASP A 247 -6.62 -24.07 -2.19
CA ASP A 247 -6.50 -24.59 -0.83
C ASP A 247 -5.27 -24.04 -0.14
N TYR A 248 -5.48 -23.56 1.07
CA TYR A 248 -4.44 -23.14 2.01
C TYR A 248 -4.44 -24.11 3.18
N GLU A 249 -3.35 -24.84 3.33
CA GLU A 249 -3.10 -25.69 4.50
C GLU A 249 -2.82 -24.87 5.76
#